data_83940e906533479e2b2048c3c028b607
#
_entry.id   83940e906533479e2b2048c3c028b607
#
_cell.length_a   1.000
_cell.length_b   1.000
_cell.length_c   1.000
_cell.angle_alpha   90.00
_cell.angle_beta   90.00
_cell.angle_gamma   90.00
#
_symmetry.space_group_name_H-M   'P 1'
#
loop_
_entity.id
_entity.type
_entity.pdbx_description
1 polymer ?
#
loop_
_entity_poly.entity_id
_entity_poly.type
_entity_poly.pdbx_seq_one_letter_code
_entity_poly.pdbx_strand_id
1 'polypeptide(L)'
;MRRKAVIHLSTTLFLAATSATQAQTIYPLNRAEILSGSKFDLKVEFPGAPPAATMRVSINGTDAVSVMGKIASVVEREDGGDYSAFWIRDAALTKPGNYVVEAAAGDTKARVTWEVFDAPSAKTKNVILFIGDGLTIAHRTAARILSKGLVEGRYGGELAIDDMPYMALVSTSGTDSVVTDSANSMSAYTTGHKSCVGAMGVYCARNSSSFAAPACRNDRGNRKTHARYGGRCRNQHRNRGRHPCRNGGPYP
;
A
#
# COMPACT_ATOMS: atom_id res chain seq x y z
N MET A 1 65.22 -40.72 -13.09
CA MET A 1 63.85 -40.28 -13.40
C MET A 1 62.98 -40.31 -12.12
N ARG A 2 62.75 -39.15 -11.49
CA ARG A 2 61.89 -39.04 -10.27
C ARG A 2 60.52 -38.56 -10.69
N ARG A 3 59.49 -39.39 -10.53
CA ARG A 3 58.07 -39.03 -10.76
C ARG A 3 57.56 -38.23 -9.57
N LYS A 4 57.14 -36.98 -9.81
CA LYS A 4 56.46 -36.16 -8.82
C LYS A 4 54.98 -36.55 -8.83
N ALA A 5 54.48 -37.02 -7.69
CA ALA A 5 53.06 -37.24 -7.48
C ALA A 5 52.40 -35.90 -7.19
N VAL A 6 51.41 -35.52 -7.98
CA VAL A 6 50.55 -34.34 -7.75
C VAL A 6 49.31 -34.82 -6.98
N ILE A 7 49.22 -34.41 -5.74
CA ILE A 7 48.02 -34.66 -4.88
C ILE A 7 47.02 -33.56 -5.19
N HIS A 8 45.88 -33.91 -5.82
CA HIS A 8 44.76 -33.01 -5.98
C HIS A 8 43.91 -33.06 -4.71
N LEU A 9 43.98 -31.99 -3.94
CA LEU A 9 43.12 -31.78 -2.78
C LEU A 9 41.79 -31.15 -3.27
N SER A 10 40.76 -31.98 -3.44
CA SER A 10 39.42 -31.53 -3.80
C SER A 10 38.71 -30.98 -2.52
N THR A 11 38.70 -29.66 -2.39
CA THR A 11 37.94 -28.99 -1.32
C THR A 11 36.46 -28.92 -1.72
N THR A 12 35.66 -29.82 -1.19
CA THR A 12 34.20 -29.77 -1.36
C THR A 12 33.63 -28.67 -0.45
N LEU A 13 33.26 -27.55 -1.04
CA LEU A 13 32.61 -26.45 -0.34
C LEU A 13 31.16 -26.84 -0.11
N PHE A 14 30.80 -27.25 1.11
CA PHE A 14 29.40 -27.41 1.53
C PHE A 14 28.75 -26.03 1.70
N LEU A 15 27.99 -25.58 0.70
CA LEU A 15 27.07 -24.45 0.86
C LEU A 15 25.91 -24.94 1.76
N ALA A 16 25.95 -24.62 3.03
CA ALA A 16 24.77 -24.74 3.88
C ALA A 16 23.73 -23.72 3.39
N ALA A 17 22.72 -24.21 2.67
CA ALA A 17 21.55 -23.41 2.34
C ALA A 17 20.81 -23.10 3.66
N THR A 18 21.09 -21.96 4.27
CA THR A 18 20.27 -21.41 5.34
C THR A 18 18.91 -21.06 4.70
N SER A 19 17.91 -21.90 4.92
CA SER A 19 16.52 -21.57 4.61
C SER A 19 16.18 -20.29 5.38
N ALA A 20 16.13 -19.15 4.69
CA ALA A 20 15.65 -17.92 5.27
C ALA A 20 14.20 -18.15 5.70
N THR A 21 13.98 -18.30 7.00
CA THR A 21 12.64 -18.42 7.57
C THR A 21 11.90 -17.13 7.19
N GLN A 22 10.90 -17.23 6.35
CA GLN A 22 10.13 -16.08 5.91
C GLN A 22 9.40 -15.51 7.12
N ALA A 23 9.66 -14.24 7.46
CA ALA A 23 9.01 -13.57 8.58
C ALA A 23 7.53 -13.29 8.27
N GLN A 24 6.71 -13.19 9.33
CA GLN A 24 5.32 -12.78 9.20
C GLN A 24 5.23 -11.41 8.53
N THR A 25 4.18 -11.20 7.74
CA THR A 25 3.87 -9.89 7.15
C THR A 25 2.65 -9.30 7.84
N ILE A 26 2.79 -8.09 8.36
CA ILE A 26 1.74 -7.38 9.08
C ILE A 26 1.24 -6.23 8.21
N TYR A 27 -0.07 -6.14 8.01
CA TYR A 27 -0.75 -5.05 7.33
C TYR A 27 -1.68 -4.31 8.29
N PRO A 28 -1.63 -2.95 8.30
CA PRO A 28 -0.77 -2.00 7.59
C PRO A 28 0.73 -2.27 7.72
N LEU A 29 1.49 -1.93 6.68
CA LEU A 29 2.94 -2.14 6.66
C LEU A 29 3.66 -1.27 7.70
N ASN A 30 4.93 -1.58 7.96
CA ASN A 30 5.75 -0.83 8.89
C ASN A 30 5.82 0.67 8.53
N ARG A 31 5.75 1.52 9.53
CA ARG A 31 5.68 2.99 9.42
C ARG A 31 4.43 3.51 8.71
N ALA A 32 3.32 2.80 8.80
CA ALA A 32 2.04 3.31 8.33
C ALA A 32 1.60 4.50 9.18
N GLU A 33 1.16 5.56 8.51
CA GLU A 33 0.54 6.74 9.10
C GLU A 33 -0.98 6.58 8.99
N ILE A 34 -1.67 6.55 10.12
CA ILE A 34 -3.10 6.24 10.20
C ILE A 34 -3.83 7.44 10.81
N LEU A 35 -4.81 7.98 10.09
CA LEU A 35 -5.66 9.03 10.65
C LEU A 35 -6.54 8.44 11.76
N SER A 36 -6.55 9.09 12.91
CA SER A 36 -7.35 8.71 14.07
C SER A 36 -8.82 8.46 13.69
N GLY A 37 -9.34 7.29 14.06
CA GLY A 37 -10.68 6.84 13.74
C GLY A 37 -10.91 6.42 12.29
N SER A 38 -9.90 6.45 11.41
CA SER A 38 -10.04 5.86 10.08
C SER A 38 -10.06 4.33 10.18
N LYS A 39 -10.84 3.70 9.31
CA LYS A 39 -10.95 2.25 9.28
C LYS A 39 -9.94 1.62 8.35
N PHE A 40 -9.42 0.48 8.75
CA PHE A 40 -8.53 -0.35 7.98
C PHE A 40 -8.70 -1.82 8.36
N ASP A 41 -8.16 -2.72 7.54
CA ASP A 41 -8.09 -4.13 7.89
C ASP A 41 -6.70 -4.44 8.47
N LEU A 42 -6.66 -4.97 9.69
CA LEU A 42 -5.46 -5.60 10.24
C LEU A 42 -5.41 -7.03 9.70
N LYS A 43 -4.38 -7.33 8.94
CA LYS A 43 -4.06 -8.69 8.48
C LYS A 43 -2.65 -9.05 8.90
N VAL A 44 -2.47 -10.27 9.36
CA VAL A 44 -1.14 -10.85 9.55
C VAL A 44 -1.04 -12.16 8.80
N GLU A 45 -0.06 -12.27 7.92
CA GLU A 45 0.26 -13.49 7.18
C GLU A 45 1.38 -14.23 7.88
N PHE A 46 1.12 -15.50 8.21
CA PHE A 46 2.04 -16.41 8.86
C PHE A 46 2.51 -17.49 7.87
N PRO A 47 3.76 -17.43 7.38
CA PRO A 47 4.32 -18.44 6.50
C PRO A 47 4.37 -19.81 7.14
N GLY A 48 4.37 -20.88 6.31
CA GLY A 48 4.39 -22.27 6.76
C GLY A 48 3.06 -22.75 7.34
N ALA A 49 1.99 -21.99 7.11
CA ALA A 49 0.62 -22.33 7.50
C ALA A 49 0.48 -22.86 8.94
N PRO A 50 0.98 -22.13 9.98
CA PRO A 50 0.88 -22.59 11.35
C PRO A 50 -0.58 -22.73 11.79
N PRO A 51 -0.88 -23.61 12.76
CA PRO A 51 -2.24 -23.75 13.32
C PRO A 51 -2.68 -22.47 14.05
N ALA A 52 -3.96 -22.14 14.02
CA ALA A 52 -4.55 -20.97 14.67
C ALA A 52 -4.16 -20.83 16.13
N ALA A 53 -4.09 -21.93 16.87
CA ALA A 53 -3.76 -21.95 18.29
C ALA A 53 -2.36 -21.40 18.63
N THR A 54 -1.43 -21.41 17.68
CA THR A 54 -0.04 -20.92 17.84
C THR A 54 0.14 -19.47 17.50
N MET A 55 -0.82 -18.87 16.79
CA MET A 55 -0.72 -17.48 16.37
C MET A 55 -1.04 -16.52 17.51
N ARG A 56 -0.24 -15.47 17.62
CA ARG A 56 -0.43 -14.40 18.60
C ARG A 56 -0.21 -13.07 17.89
N VAL A 57 -1.13 -12.13 18.08
CA VAL A 57 -1.02 -10.76 17.56
C VAL A 57 -1.31 -9.81 18.70
N SER A 58 -0.37 -8.90 18.99
CA SER A 58 -0.51 -7.91 20.05
C SER A 58 -0.25 -6.50 19.54
N ILE A 59 -0.81 -5.53 20.22
CA ILE A 59 -0.63 -4.10 19.98
C ILE A 59 -0.22 -3.47 21.32
N ASN A 60 0.96 -2.87 21.35
CA ASN A 60 1.56 -2.32 22.58
C ASN A 60 1.55 -3.34 23.75
N GLY A 61 1.83 -4.62 23.43
CA GLY A 61 1.85 -5.71 24.40
C GLY A 61 0.48 -6.26 24.83
N THR A 62 -0.62 -5.65 24.37
CA THR A 62 -1.99 -6.12 24.66
C THR A 62 -2.54 -6.88 23.46
N ASP A 63 -3.36 -7.90 23.69
CA ASP A 63 -4.00 -8.67 22.61
C ASP A 63 -4.73 -7.75 21.60
N ALA A 64 -4.50 -8.00 20.32
CA ALA A 64 -5.02 -7.14 19.24
C ALA A 64 -6.56 -7.10 19.21
N VAL A 65 -7.24 -8.21 19.54
CA VAL A 65 -8.71 -8.28 19.62
C VAL A 65 -9.22 -7.33 20.69
N SER A 66 -8.58 -7.34 21.86
CA SER A 66 -8.93 -6.46 22.98
C SER A 66 -8.72 -4.98 22.64
N VAL A 67 -7.60 -4.64 22.02
CA VAL A 67 -7.30 -3.24 21.65
C VAL A 67 -8.25 -2.71 20.56
N MET A 68 -8.56 -3.53 19.56
CA MET A 68 -9.40 -3.14 18.43
C MET A 68 -10.90 -3.24 18.74
N GLY A 69 -11.30 -3.96 19.79
CA GLY A 69 -12.71 -4.18 20.12
C GLY A 69 -13.49 -4.88 19.01
N LYS A 70 -12.82 -5.73 18.23
CA LYS A 70 -13.37 -6.43 17.07
C LYS A 70 -13.01 -7.91 17.12
N ILE A 71 -13.87 -8.75 16.57
CA ILE A 71 -13.63 -10.19 16.47
C ILE A 71 -12.56 -10.44 15.43
N ALA A 72 -11.59 -11.29 15.76
CA ALA A 72 -10.63 -11.80 14.81
C ALA A 72 -11.17 -13.05 14.10
N SER A 73 -10.77 -13.22 12.85
CA SER A 73 -10.92 -14.48 12.12
C SER A 73 -9.54 -15.01 11.74
N VAL A 74 -9.38 -16.32 11.81
CA VAL A 74 -8.17 -17.00 11.37
C VAL A 74 -8.54 -17.90 10.20
N VAL A 75 -7.76 -17.82 9.13
CA VAL A 75 -7.92 -18.66 7.93
C VAL A 75 -6.63 -19.45 7.80
N GLU A 76 -6.70 -20.75 8.10
CA GLU A 76 -5.57 -21.65 7.89
C GLU A 76 -5.46 -21.96 6.40
N ARG A 77 -4.23 -21.97 5.86
CA ARG A 77 -3.93 -22.18 4.44
C ARG A 77 -4.78 -21.30 3.52
N GLU A 78 -4.75 -19.98 3.77
CA GLU A 78 -5.55 -19.03 3.00
C GLU A 78 -5.27 -19.18 1.50
N ASP A 79 -6.33 -19.21 0.68
CA ASP A 79 -6.29 -19.45 -0.76
C ASP A 79 -5.59 -20.78 -1.16
N GLY A 80 -5.54 -21.78 -0.27
CA GLY A 80 -4.81 -23.02 -0.48
C GLY A 80 -3.29 -22.89 -0.43
N GLY A 81 -2.80 -21.72 -0.02
CA GLY A 81 -1.37 -21.40 0.02
C GLY A 81 -0.63 -21.97 1.24
N ASP A 82 0.69 -21.79 1.24
CA ASP A 82 1.58 -22.15 2.35
C ASP A 82 1.69 -21.01 3.37
N TYR A 83 0.53 -20.47 3.79
CA TYR A 83 0.45 -19.47 4.85
C TYR A 83 -0.93 -19.49 5.49
N SER A 84 -0.99 -19.12 6.77
CA SER A 84 -2.24 -18.85 7.48
C SER A 84 -2.38 -17.36 7.73
N ALA A 85 -3.60 -16.86 7.81
CA ALA A 85 -3.87 -15.45 8.01
C ALA A 85 -4.72 -15.19 9.25
N PHE A 86 -4.30 -14.21 10.04
CA PHE A 86 -5.10 -13.62 11.12
C PHE A 86 -5.69 -12.30 10.60
N TRP A 87 -6.97 -12.09 10.81
CA TRP A 87 -7.69 -10.93 10.35
C TRP A 87 -8.49 -10.24 11.45
N ILE A 88 -8.42 -8.91 11.51
CA ILE A 88 -9.43 -8.06 12.14
C ILE A 88 -9.89 -7.08 11.07
N ARG A 89 -11.12 -7.26 10.60
CA ARG A 89 -11.71 -6.40 9.57
C ARG A 89 -12.28 -5.14 10.18
N ASP A 90 -12.21 -4.04 9.40
CA ASP A 90 -12.85 -2.76 9.74
C ASP A 90 -12.41 -2.23 11.12
N ALA A 91 -11.14 -2.43 11.46
CA ALA A 91 -10.51 -1.95 12.67
C ALA A 91 -10.30 -0.43 12.63
N ALA A 92 -10.23 0.21 13.79
CA ALA A 92 -9.89 1.61 13.92
C ALA A 92 -9.13 1.88 15.22
N LEU A 93 -8.16 2.78 15.16
CA LEU A 93 -7.46 3.33 16.31
C LEU A 93 -7.90 4.79 16.48
N THR A 94 -8.43 5.13 17.65
CA THR A 94 -9.03 6.45 17.91
C THR A 94 -8.13 7.40 18.69
N LYS A 95 -7.08 6.87 19.34
CA LYS A 95 -6.15 7.69 20.12
C LYS A 95 -4.89 7.94 19.31
N PRO A 96 -4.44 9.18 19.13
CA PRO A 96 -3.14 9.49 18.53
C PRO A 96 -1.99 8.89 19.34
N GLY A 97 -0.90 8.54 18.64
CA GLY A 97 0.30 7.99 19.25
C GLY A 97 0.96 6.89 18.41
N ASN A 98 2.05 6.38 18.92
CA ASN A 98 2.78 5.28 18.29
C ASN A 98 2.25 3.93 18.78
N TYR A 99 2.00 3.04 17.84
CA TYR A 99 1.50 1.69 18.08
C TYR A 99 2.51 0.68 17.57
N VAL A 100 2.96 -0.17 18.47
CA VAL A 100 3.83 -1.31 18.14
C VAL A 100 2.97 -2.53 17.97
N VAL A 101 2.96 -3.12 16.79
CA VAL A 101 2.23 -4.35 16.49
C VAL A 101 3.21 -5.49 16.34
N GLU A 102 2.98 -6.53 17.10
CA GLU A 102 3.82 -7.73 17.10
C GLU A 102 2.99 -8.95 16.74
N ALA A 103 3.56 -9.80 15.91
CA ALA A 103 2.97 -11.08 15.53
C ALA A 103 3.98 -12.19 15.79
N ALA A 104 3.52 -13.29 16.34
CA ALA A 104 4.35 -14.46 16.64
C ALA A 104 3.61 -15.77 16.33
N ALA A 105 4.36 -16.75 15.81
CA ALA A 105 3.93 -18.14 15.68
C ALA A 105 5.15 -19.04 15.90
N GLY A 106 5.14 -19.85 16.95
CA GLY A 106 6.33 -20.58 17.39
C GLY A 106 7.50 -19.64 17.66
N ASP A 107 8.66 -19.92 17.07
CA ASP A 107 9.88 -19.14 17.27
C ASP A 107 9.98 -17.92 16.34
N THR A 108 9.08 -17.81 15.36
CA THR A 108 9.11 -16.71 14.40
C THR A 108 8.31 -15.52 14.90
N LYS A 109 8.87 -14.32 14.74
CA LYS A 109 8.27 -13.07 15.18
C LYS A 109 8.44 -11.97 14.14
N ALA A 110 7.44 -11.11 14.03
CA ALA A 110 7.53 -9.87 13.27
C ALA A 110 7.01 -8.71 14.09
N ARG A 111 7.52 -7.51 13.79
CA ARG A 111 7.16 -6.27 14.47
C ARG A 111 7.06 -5.15 13.47
N VAL A 112 6.02 -4.34 13.59
CA VAL A 112 5.84 -3.09 12.85
C VAL A 112 5.44 -1.97 13.82
N THR A 113 5.68 -0.74 13.40
CA THR A 113 5.26 0.45 14.16
C THR A 113 4.35 1.28 13.26
N TRP A 114 3.22 1.71 13.83
CA TRP A 114 2.30 2.65 13.18
C TRP A 114 2.26 3.95 13.97
N GLU A 115 2.07 5.05 13.25
CA GLU A 115 1.77 6.35 13.83
C GLU A 115 0.30 6.67 13.60
N VAL A 116 -0.45 6.87 14.69
CA VAL A 116 -1.82 7.36 14.62
C VAL A 116 -1.81 8.85 14.91
N PHE A 117 -2.33 9.65 14.00
CA PHE A 117 -2.34 11.11 14.10
C PHE A 117 -3.74 11.68 13.96
N ASP A 118 -3.96 12.83 14.55
CA ASP A 118 -5.18 13.61 14.37
C ASP A 118 -5.01 14.65 13.28
N ALA A 119 -6.07 14.85 12.48
CA ALA A 119 -6.10 15.99 11.58
C ALA A 119 -6.40 17.28 12.37
N PRO A 120 -5.73 18.40 12.07
CA PRO A 120 -6.12 19.69 12.63
C PRO A 120 -7.54 20.05 12.20
N SER A 121 -8.16 20.99 12.93
CA SER A 121 -9.46 21.50 12.55
C SER A 121 -9.49 21.98 11.11
N ALA A 122 -10.50 21.55 10.35
CA ALA A 122 -10.63 21.91 8.96
C ALA A 122 -10.80 23.41 8.80
N LYS A 123 -9.86 24.06 8.07
CA LYS A 123 -9.92 25.49 7.72
C LYS A 123 -10.72 25.73 6.44
N THR A 124 -10.91 24.70 5.63
CA THR A 124 -11.63 24.76 4.35
C THR A 124 -12.77 23.76 4.33
N LYS A 125 -13.86 24.12 3.66
CA LYS A 125 -15.04 23.23 3.50
C LYS A 125 -14.89 22.25 2.33
N ASN A 126 -14.16 22.64 1.29
CA ASN A 126 -14.01 21.88 0.07
C ASN A 126 -12.54 21.91 -0.37
N VAL A 127 -12.07 20.76 -0.88
CA VAL A 127 -10.78 20.61 -1.55
C VAL A 127 -11.04 20.05 -2.94
N ILE A 128 -10.47 20.69 -3.95
CA ILE A 128 -10.53 20.22 -5.34
C ILE A 128 -9.12 19.79 -5.71
N LEU A 129 -8.97 18.50 -6.04
CA LEU A 129 -7.70 17.91 -6.46
C LEU A 129 -7.77 17.61 -7.97
N PHE A 130 -6.87 18.22 -8.74
CA PHE A 130 -6.68 17.92 -10.15
C PHE A 130 -5.49 16.99 -10.31
N ILE A 131 -5.68 15.89 -11.00
CA ILE A 131 -4.66 14.88 -11.25
C ILE A 131 -4.49 14.73 -12.76
N GLY A 132 -3.29 15.05 -13.24
CA GLY A 132 -2.88 14.74 -14.59
C GLY A 132 -2.31 13.33 -14.63
N ASP A 133 -3.09 12.36 -15.09
CA ASP A 133 -2.65 10.97 -15.21
C ASP A 133 -1.56 10.84 -16.26
N GLY A 134 -0.38 10.33 -15.85
CA GLY A 134 0.81 10.25 -16.68
C GLY A 134 1.45 11.60 -17.02
N LEU A 135 0.98 12.71 -16.44
CA LEU A 135 1.53 14.04 -16.67
C LEU A 135 2.92 14.18 -16.05
N THR A 136 3.92 14.41 -16.90
CA THR A 136 5.30 14.68 -16.50
C THR A 136 5.68 16.14 -16.68
N ILE A 137 6.83 16.55 -16.14
CA ILE A 137 7.42 17.88 -16.40
C ILE A 137 7.64 18.11 -17.91
N ALA A 138 7.98 17.05 -18.67
CA ALA A 138 8.14 17.14 -20.10
C ALA A 138 6.82 17.50 -20.81
N HIS A 139 5.69 16.91 -20.40
CA HIS A 139 4.38 17.26 -20.95
C HIS A 139 3.99 18.72 -20.63
N ARG A 140 4.27 19.20 -19.41
CA ARG A 140 4.07 20.59 -19.03
C ARG A 140 4.90 21.54 -19.90
N THR A 141 6.16 21.21 -20.13
CA THR A 141 7.06 21.97 -21.00
C THR A 141 6.57 22.02 -22.43
N ALA A 142 6.18 20.86 -23.00
CA ALA A 142 5.62 20.77 -24.34
C ALA A 142 4.32 21.58 -24.47
N ALA A 143 3.42 21.49 -23.50
CA ALA A 143 2.19 22.27 -23.48
C ALA A 143 2.46 23.78 -23.47
N ARG A 144 3.46 24.23 -22.70
CA ARG A 144 3.86 25.65 -22.66
C ARG A 144 4.40 26.11 -24.01
N ILE A 145 5.29 25.34 -24.62
CA ILE A 145 5.84 25.66 -25.95
C ILE A 145 4.73 25.72 -27.00
N LEU A 146 3.84 24.71 -27.04
CA LEU A 146 2.77 24.65 -28.02
C LEU A 146 1.73 25.74 -27.86
N SER A 147 1.40 26.13 -26.63
CA SER A 147 0.32 27.11 -26.37
C SER A 147 0.79 28.55 -26.30
N LYS A 148 2.03 28.80 -25.90
CA LYS A 148 2.59 30.14 -25.67
C LYS A 148 3.70 30.51 -26.63
N GLY A 149 4.26 29.53 -27.34
CA GLY A 149 5.40 29.74 -28.20
C GLY A 149 6.74 29.82 -27.47
N LEU A 150 7.81 29.78 -28.24
CA LEU A 150 9.19 29.94 -27.78
C LEU A 150 9.94 30.82 -28.77
N VAL A 151 10.50 31.94 -28.27
CA VAL A 151 11.31 32.85 -29.08
C VAL A 151 12.61 33.14 -28.35
N GLU A 152 13.73 32.92 -29.00
CA GLU A 152 15.08 33.14 -28.45
C GLU A 152 15.28 32.46 -27.07
N GLY A 153 14.75 31.25 -26.90
CA GLY A 153 14.84 30.46 -25.66
C GLY A 153 13.91 30.91 -24.54
N ARG A 154 13.02 31.86 -24.78
CA ARG A 154 12.03 32.36 -23.83
C ARG A 154 10.63 31.94 -24.20
N TYR A 155 9.86 31.46 -23.21
CA TYR A 155 8.44 31.17 -23.40
C TYR A 155 7.64 32.46 -23.58
N GLY A 156 6.67 32.44 -24.48
CA GLY A 156 5.78 33.59 -24.75
C GLY A 156 4.71 33.83 -23.68
N GLY A 157 4.68 33.02 -22.61
CA GLY A 157 3.80 33.17 -21.46
C GLY A 157 3.77 31.93 -20.59
N GLU A 158 3.00 31.99 -19.49
CA GLU A 158 2.85 30.95 -18.48
C GLU A 158 1.56 30.14 -18.67
N LEU A 159 1.54 28.91 -18.17
CA LEU A 159 0.32 28.09 -18.03
C LEU A 159 -0.34 28.40 -16.67
N ALA A 160 -1.64 28.22 -16.56
CA ALA A 160 -2.34 28.39 -15.28
C ALA A 160 -1.75 27.54 -14.12
N ILE A 161 -1.14 26.40 -14.44
CA ILE A 161 -0.45 25.57 -13.44
C ILE A 161 0.85 26.22 -12.95
N ASP A 162 1.41 27.14 -13.69
CA ASP A 162 2.65 27.85 -13.33
C ASP A 162 2.39 28.98 -12.33
N ASP A 163 1.14 29.48 -12.27
CA ASP A 163 0.72 30.56 -11.35
C ASP A 163 0.36 30.04 -9.96
N MET A 164 0.48 28.72 -9.70
CA MET A 164 0.20 28.16 -8.39
C MET A 164 1.21 28.66 -7.34
N PRO A 165 0.76 29.13 -6.16
CA PRO A 165 1.62 29.77 -5.16
C PRO A 165 2.61 28.83 -4.48
N TYR A 166 2.36 27.52 -4.57
CA TYR A 166 3.20 26.48 -3.96
C TYR A 166 3.48 25.34 -4.93
N MET A 167 4.68 24.79 -4.84
CA MET A 167 5.12 23.63 -5.62
C MET A 167 5.89 22.66 -4.72
N ALA A 168 5.67 21.36 -4.95
CA ALA A 168 6.44 20.31 -4.31
C ALA A 168 6.68 19.15 -5.28
N LEU A 169 7.67 18.32 -4.98
CA LEU A 169 7.93 17.07 -5.69
C LEU A 169 7.31 15.90 -4.92
N VAL A 170 6.73 14.97 -5.64
CA VAL A 170 6.10 13.76 -5.09
C VAL A 170 6.83 12.53 -5.61
N SER A 171 7.22 11.64 -4.70
CA SER A 171 7.73 10.31 -5.05
C SER A 171 6.57 9.38 -5.36
N THR A 172 6.66 8.64 -6.47
CA THR A 172 5.55 7.87 -7.03
C THR A 172 5.79 6.35 -7.05
N SER A 173 6.62 5.79 -6.19
CA SER A 173 6.82 4.33 -6.14
C SER A 173 5.65 3.60 -5.49
N GLY A 174 5.33 2.38 -5.98
CA GLY A 174 4.48 1.39 -5.31
C GLY A 174 5.20 0.67 -4.17
N THR A 175 4.56 -0.36 -3.60
CA THR A 175 5.17 -1.22 -2.57
C THR A 175 6.04 -2.33 -3.17
N ASP A 176 5.80 -2.70 -4.41
CA ASP A 176 6.42 -3.79 -5.16
C ASP A 176 7.25 -3.32 -6.36
N SER A 177 7.15 -2.04 -6.72
CA SER A 177 7.83 -1.48 -7.89
C SER A 177 8.19 -0.01 -7.71
N VAL A 178 9.35 0.37 -8.24
CA VAL A 178 9.74 1.79 -8.36
C VAL A 178 8.87 2.53 -9.37
N VAL A 179 8.41 1.82 -10.42
CA VAL A 179 7.49 2.36 -11.42
C VAL A 179 6.06 2.11 -10.94
N THR A 180 5.29 3.16 -10.86
CA THR A 180 3.89 3.14 -10.40
C THR A 180 2.93 3.01 -11.58
N ASP A 181 1.66 2.71 -11.28
CA ASP A 181 0.53 2.83 -12.18
C ASP A 181 -0.56 3.76 -11.60
N SER A 182 -1.65 3.95 -12.34
CA SER A 182 -2.75 4.82 -11.92
C SER A 182 -3.51 4.27 -10.72
N ALA A 183 -3.60 2.94 -10.56
CA ALA A 183 -4.37 2.30 -9.50
C ALA A 183 -3.70 2.45 -8.13
N ASN A 184 -2.42 2.07 -8.02
CA ASN A 184 -1.69 2.18 -6.77
C ASN A 184 -1.38 3.64 -6.41
N SER A 185 -1.20 4.52 -7.39
CA SER A 185 -1.09 5.97 -7.17
C SER A 185 -2.39 6.52 -6.57
N MET A 186 -3.56 6.11 -7.10
CA MET A 186 -4.86 6.49 -6.55
C MET A 186 -4.99 6.07 -5.09
N SER A 187 -4.53 4.87 -4.71
CA SER A 187 -4.48 4.46 -3.31
C SER A 187 -3.70 5.46 -2.46
N ALA A 188 -2.50 5.84 -2.90
CA ALA A 188 -1.63 6.70 -2.12
C ALA A 188 -2.25 8.07 -1.82
N TYR A 189 -2.77 8.78 -2.84
CA TYR A 189 -3.31 10.13 -2.60
C TYR A 189 -4.75 10.16 -2.08
N THR A 190 -5.50 9.06 -2.12
CA THR A 190 -6.85 9.01 -1.55
C THR A 190 -6.92 8.41 -0.16
N THR A 191 -6.00 7.53 0.19
CA THR A 191 -6.01 6.82 1.48
C THR A 191 -4.81 7.17 2.38
N GLY A 192 -3.75 7.77 1.84
CA GLY A 192 -2.48 7.96 2.52
C GLY A 192 -1.60 6.71 2.55
N HIS A 193 -2.04 5.61 1.92
CA HIS A 193 -1.33 4.32 1.97
C HIS A 193 -0.92 3.86 0.58
N LYS A 194 0.33 3.42 0.45
CA LYS A 194 0.83 2.82 -0.78
C LYS A 194 0.24 1.43 -0.99
N SER A 195 -0.03 1.12 -2.25
CA SER A 195 -0.44 -0.20 -2.73
C SER A 195 0.56 -0.72 -3.75
N CYS A 196 0.35 -1.93 -4.26
CA CYS A 196 1.14 -2.48 -5.35
C CYS A 196 0.55 -2.14 -6.71
N VAL A 197 1.33 -2.35 -7.76
CA VAL A 197 0.91 -2.16 -9.15
C VAL A 197 -0.37 -2.96 -9.43
N GLY A 198 -1.34 -2.33 -10.08
CA GLY A 198 -2.63 -2.93 -10.43
C GLY A 198 -3.65 -3.01 -9.28
N ALA A 199 -3.31 -2.61 -8.05
CA ALA A 199 -4.20 -2.67 -6.90
C ALA A 199 -4.57 -1.28 -6.38
N MET A 200 -5.83 -1.09 -6.00
CA MET A 200 -6.37 0.18 -5.53
C MET A 200 -7.16 0.01 -4.24
N GLY A 201 -6.83 0.80 -3.21
CA GLY A 201 -7.55 0.82 -1.93
C GLY A 201 -7.28 -0.39 -1.03
N VAL A 202 -6.25 -1.19 -1.33
CA VAL A 202 -5.86 -2.39 -0.58
C VAL A 202 -4.35 -2.43 -0.37
N TYR A 203 -3.93 -3.14 0.67
CA TYR A 203 -2.52 -3.52 0.83
C TYR A 203 -2.20 -4.74 -0.02
N CYS A 204 -0.97 -4.82 -0.51
CA CYS A 204 -0.50 -5.96 -1.30
C CYS A 204 -0.22 -7.17 -0.41
N ALA A 205 -1.21 -7.99 -0.25
CA ALA A 205 -1.15 -9.26 0.46
C ALA A 205 -1.00 -10.44 -0.53
N ARG A 206 -0.77 -11.65 -0.01
CA ARG A 206 -0.63 -12.88 -0.82
C ARG A 206 -1.94 -13.42 -1.36
N ASN A 207 -3.06 -12.73 -1.16
CA ASN A 207 -4.35 -13.15 -1.67
C ASN A 207 -4.34 -13.29 -3.19
N SER A 208 -4.99 -14.32 -3.70
CA SER A 208 -5.14 -14.59 -5.13
C SER A 208 -5.91 -13.50 -5.87
N SER A 209 -6.74 -12.75 -5.14
CA SER A 209 -7.52 -11.63 -5.67
C SER A 209 -7.28 -10.36 -4.84
N SER A 210 -7.06 -9.23 -5.52
CA SER A 210 -6.96 -7.92 -4.87
C SER A 210 -8.24 -7.52 -4.12
N PHE A 211 -9.41 -8.10 -4.46
CA PHE A 211 -10.65 -7.88 -3.73
C PHE A 211 -10.67 -8.56 -2.35
N ALA A 212 -9.90 -9.64 -2.18
CA ALA A 212 -9.74 -10.33 -0.91
C ALA A 212 -8.60 -9.76 -0.06
N ALA A 213 -7.77 -8.86 -0.61
CA ALA A 213 -6.66 -8.25 0.08
C ALA A 213 -7.12 -7.27 1.19
N PRO A 214 -6.29 -7.02 2.23
CA PRO A 214 -6.66 -6.14 3.33
C PRO A 214 -6.88 -4.70 2.83
N ALA A 215 -8.02 -4.13 3.19
CA ALA A 215 -8.41 -2.80 2.77
C ALA A 215 -7.66 -1.71 3.56
N CYS A 216 -7.19 -0.69 2.84
CA CYS A 216 -6.76 0.58 3.41
C CYS A 216 -7.88 1.61 3.18
N ARG A 217 -8.69 1.86 4.21
CA ARG A 217 -9.85 2.74 4.11
C ARG A 217 -9.60 4.02 4.90
N ASN A 218 -10.07 5.13 4.36
CA ASN A 218 -10.18 6.40 5.08
C ASN A 218 -11.67 6.68 5.33
N ASP A 219 -12.19 6.41 6.52
CA ASP A 219 -13.64 6.36 6.75
C ASP A 219 -14.29 7.67 7.22
N ARG A 220 -13.55 8.73 7.48
CA ARG A 220 -14.19 10.04 7.76
C ARG A 220 -14.95 10.63 6.57
N GLY A 221 -14.78 10.05 5.38
CA GLY A 221 -15.44 10.45 4.14
C GLY A 221 -16.23 9.36 3.43
N ASN A 222 -16.11 8.10 3.83
CA ASN A 222 -16.41 6.98 2.94
C ASN A 222 -17.91 6.79 2.62
N ARG A 223 -18.84 7.13 3.50
CA ARG A 223 -20.26 7.15 3.12
C ARG A 223 -20.61 8.28 2.16
N LYS A 224 -19.88 9.40 2.21
CA LYS A 224 -20.10 10.55 1.32
C LYS A 224 -19.15 10.58 0.11
N THR A 225 -17.95 10.02 0.23
CA THR A 225 -17.01 9.97 -0.89
C THR A 225 -17.32 8.82 -1.84
N HIS A 226 -17.71 7.63 -1.39
CA HIS A 226 -18.22 6.60 -2.31
C HIS A 226 -19.50 7.07 -3.03
N ALA A 227 -20.38 7.81 -2.39
CA ALA A 227 -21.54 8.42 -3.05
C ALA A 227 -21.15 9.57 -4.01
N ARG A 228 -20.03 10.27 -3.77
CA ARG A 228 -19.56 11.37 -4.64
C ARG A 228 -18.55 10.92 -5.69
N TYR A 229 -17.72 9.91 -5.43
CA TYR A 229 -16.84 9.31 -6.42
C TYR A 229 -17.48 8.15 -7.21
N GLY A 230 -18.56 7.55 -6.73
CA GLY A 230 -19.46 6.71 -7.53
C GLY A 230 -20.28 7.49 -8.57
N GLY A 231 -20.21 8.81 -8.55
CA GLY A 231 -20.84 9.71 -9.47
C GLY A 231 -19.94 10.09 -10.64
N ARG A 232 -19.94 9.25 -11.70
CA ARG A 232 -19.43 9.57 -13.03
C ARG A 232 -17.94 9.84 -13.15
N CYS A 233 -17.16 8.78 -13.28
CA CYS A 233 -16.09 8.78 -14.27
C CYS A 233 -16.72 9.00 -15.66
N ARG A 234 -16.90 10.23 -16.09
CA ARG A 234 -17.16 10.51 -17.51
C ARG A 234 -15.88 10.22 -18.25
N ASN A 235 -15.79 9.03 -18.82
CA ASN A 235 -14.80 8.71 -19.83
C ASN A 235 -14.98 9.68 -21.00
N GLN A 236 -14.14 10.71 -21.09
CA GLN A 236 -13.98 11.50 -22.30
C GLN A 236 -13.03 10.82 -23.31
N HIS A 237 -12.54 9.62 -23.03
CA HIS A 237 -11.83 8.79 -24.00
C HIS A 237 -12.73 7.68 -24.53
N ARG A 238 -13.63 8.04 -25.44
CA ARG A 238 -14.03 7.10 -26.51
C ARG A 238 -12.78 6.84 -27.36
N ASN A 239 -12.44 5.56 -27.44
CA ASN A 239 -11.42 4.94 -28.29
C ASN A 239 -9.97 4.99 -27.79
N ARG A 240 -9.65 4.05 -26.88
CA ARG A 240 -8.55 3.07 -27.00
C ARG A 240 -8.44 2.25 -25.72
N GLY A 241 -8.70 0.93 -25.83
CA GLY A 241 -8.14 -0.12 -24.98
C GLY A 241 -8.45 -0.05 -23.49
N ARG A 242 -9.59 -0.57 -23.10
CA ARG A 242 -9.89 -1.35 -21.89
C ARG A 242 -9.02 -1.10 -20.64
N HIS A 243 -9.40 -0.14 -19.81
CA HIS A 243 -9.33 -0.27 -18.38
C HIS A 243 -10.71 0.08 -17.82
N PRO A 244 -11.50 -0.90 -17.37
CA PRO A 244 -12.77 -0.60 -16.73
C PRO A 244 -12.50 -0.04 -15.34
N CYS A 245 -12.90 1.21 -15.06
CA CYS A 245 -13.27 1.58 -13.70
C CYS A 245 -14.39 0.64 -13.30
N ARG A 246 -14.10 -0.45 -12.59
CA ARG A 246 -15.13 -1.31 -12.04
C ARG A 246 -15.82 -0.56 -10.91
N ASN A 247 -17.09 -0.27 -11.11
CA ASN A 247 -18.01 0.16 -10.08
C ASN A 247 -17.91 -0.86 -8.93
N GLY A 248 -17.49 -0.40 -7.75
CA GLY A 248 -17.69 -1.15 -6.52
C GLY A 248 -19.20 -1.25 -6.29
N GLY A 249 -19.78 -2.40 -6.64
CA GLY A 249 -21.11 -2.76 -6.19
C GLY A 249 -21.11 -2.89 -4.67
N PRO A 250 -22.27 -2.73 -4.02
CA PRO A 250 -22.37 -2.92 -2.59
C PRO A 250 -22.04 -4.38 -2.27
N TYR A 251 -21.17 -4.57 -1.28
CA TYR A 251 -20.96 -5.89 -0.68
C TYR A 251 -22.25 -6.33 0.02
N PRO A 252 -22.60 -7.62 -0.06
CA PRO A 252 -23.67 -8.17 0.77
C PRO A 252 -23.28 -8.17 2.25
#